data_007db15023300005cbcd1c890120f08f
#
_entry.id   007db15023300005cbcd1c890120f08f
#
_cell.length_a   1.000
_cell.length_b   1.000
_cell.length_c   1.000
_cell.angle_alpha   90.00
_cell.angle_beta   90.00
_cell.angle_gamma   90.00
#
_symmetry.space_group_name_H-M   'P 1'
#
loop_
_entity.id
_entity.type
_entity.pdbx_description
1 polymer ?
#
loop_
_entity_poly.entity_id
_entity_poly.type
_entity_poly.pdbx_seq_one_letter_code
_entity_poly.pdbx_strand_id
1 'polypeptide(L)'
;MRGLVLKNHSEPTATLAWLVRKEVPGVEVFGGMVLNRAVGGINPSAVESMARFEGGWGKVIWLPTTDAENQVRVSKASRPFVRVTKDGKLLPEVTEVLVLAAKYHLLLETGHVSAEECLLVVREARRLGVRHVVVTHAMVPPVAMTLAQMRTAVREGALLEFVYGALLGQKPPLHIADYARAIRAVGPKACILASDLGQPGNPLHPAGLEAFFDALSKEGFTQADLEVMSKTNPALVLELRAR
;
A
#
# COMPACT_ATOMS: atom_id res chain seq x y z
N MET A 1 -6.70 -18.57 -0.46
CA MET A 1 -6.44 -17.18 -0.92
C MET A 1 -7.09 -16.99 -2.27
N ARG A 2 -7.82 -15.89 -2.50
CA ARG A 2 -8.48 -15.62 -3.80
C ARG A 2 -7.55 -14.91 -4.78
N GLY A 3 -6.75 -13.98 -4.27
CA GLY A 3 -5.80 -13.23 -5.10
C GLY A 3 -4.71 -12.59 -4.26
N LEU A 4 -3.72 -12.03 -4.94
CA LEU A 4 -2.60 -11.33 -4.33
C LEU A 4 -2.06 -10.24 -5.26
N VAL A 5 -1.28 -9.33 -4.70
CA VAL A 5 -0.52 -8.32 -5.45
C VAL A 5 0.97 -8.61 -5.30
N LEU A 6 1.66 -8.69 -6.42
CA LEU A 6 3.12 -8.77 -6.45
C LEU A 6 3.70 -7.36 -6.39
N LYS A 7 4.58 -7.12 -5.43
CA LYS A 7 5.29 -5.86 -5.25
C LYS A 7 6.79 -6.05 -5.43
N ASN A 8 7.43 -5.14 -6.17
CA ASN A 8 8.88 -5.05 -6.29
C ASN A 8 9.29 -3.59 -6.23
N HIS A 9 10.39 -3.28 -5.52
CA HIS A 9 10.85 -1.90 -5.35
C HIS A 9 11.60 -1.34 -6.56
N SER A 10 12.01 -2.19 -7.50
CA SER A 10 12.94 -1.84 -8.58
C SER A 10 12.34 -1.96 -9.98
N GLU A 11 11.28 -2.75 -10.14
CA GLU A 11 10.71 -3.04 -11.46
C GLU A 11 9.17 -3.18 -11.41
N PRO A 12 8.46 -2.93 -12.51
CA PRO A 12 7.03 -3.21 -12.64
C PRO A 12 6.78 -4.72 -12.62
N THR A 13 5.69 -5.13 -11.96
CA THR A 13 5.35 -6.54 -11.77
C THR A 13 4.13 -7.01 -12.57
N ALA A 14 3.58 -6.19 -13.45
CA ALA A 14 2.41 -6.54 -14.26
C ALA A 14 2.66 -7.75 -15.17
N THR A 15 3.82 -7.83 -15.83
CA THR A 15 4.22 -8.97 -16.66
C THR A 15 4.41 -10.24 -15.85
N LEU A 16 5.02 -10.12 -14.66
CA LEU A 16 5.18 -11.24 -13.74
C LEU A 16 3.81 -11.75 -13.26
N ALA A 17 2.89 -10.86 -12.95
CA ALA A 17 1.52 -11.21 -12.57
C ALA A 17 0.82 -12.01 -13.67
N TRP A 18 0.98 -11.58 -14.94
CA TRP A 18 0.46 -12.33 -16.08
C TRP A 18 1.04 -13.74 -16.18
N LEU A 19 2.36 -13.90 -16.05
CA LEU A 19 3.02 -15.21 -16.08
C LEU A 19 2.52 -16.13 -14.96
N VAL A 20 2.49 -15.63 -13.72
CA VAL A 20 2.03 -16.42 -12.56
C VAL A 20 0.59 -16.89 -12.73
N ARG A 21 -0.29 -16.06 -13.30
CA ARG A 21 -1.68 -16.45 -13.59
C ARG A 21 -1.79 -17.59 -14.63
N LYS A 22 -0.82 -17.69 -15.53
CA LYS A 22 -0.76 -18.80 -16.50
C LYS A 22 -0.33 -20.12 -15.82
N GLU A 23 0.64 -20.02 -14.90
CA GLU A 23 1.18 -21.18 -14.20
C GLU A 23 0.28 -21.66 -13.04
N VAL A 24 -0.42 -20.74 -12.38
CA VAL A 24 -1.25 -21.03 -11.20
C VAL A 24 -2.70 -20.60 -11.46
N PRO A 25 -3.48 -21.42 -12.17
CA PRO A 25 -4.86 -21.10 -12.45
C PRO A 25 -5.72 -21.08 -11.16
N GLY A 26 -6.71 -20.19 -11.14
CA GLY A 26 -7.64 -20.04 -10.00
C GLY A 26 -7.21 -19.03 -8.94
N VAL A 27 -6.00 -18.48 -9.02
CA VAL A 27 -5.55 -17.36 -8.18
C VAL A 27 -5.49 -16.08 -9.02
N GLU A 28 -6.12 -15.02 -8.55
CA GLU A 28 -6.05 -13.72 -9.19
C GLU A 28 -4.78 -12.98 -8.75
N VAL A 29 -3.85 -12.78 -9.67
CA VAL A 29 -2.56 -12.12 -9.38
C VAL A 29 -2.52 -10.79 -10.09
N PHE A 30 -2.20 -9.74 -9.36
CA PHE A 30 -2.00 -8.40 -9.87
C PHE A 30 -0.57 -7.96 -9.63
N GLY A 31 -0.11 -7.08 -10.48
CA GLY A 31 1.16 -6.39 -10.32
C GLY A 31 0.95 -4.90 -10.15
N GLY A 32 2.04 -4.21 -10.02
CA GLY A 32 2.04 -2.77 -9.89
C GLY A 32 3.43 -2.19 -10.14
N MET A 33 3.59 -0.92 -9.83
CA MET A 33 4.84 -0.19 -9.98
C MET A 33 5.09 0.67 -8.75
N VAL A 34 6.29 0.60 -8.21
CA VAL A 34 6.77 1.50 -7.16
C VAL A 34 7.58 2.62 -7.82
N LEU A 35 7.20 3.87 -7.57
CA LEU A 35 7.80 5.05 -8.20
C LEU A 35 9.13 5.44 -7.55
N ASN A 36 10.01 4.46 -7.39
CA ASN A 36 11.39 4.62 -6.98
C ASN A 36 12.28 5.03 -8.16
N ARG A 37 13.53 5.38 -7.89
CA ARG A 37 14.51 5.82 -8.90
C ARG A 37 14.74 4.80 -10.02
N ALA A 38 14.64 3.50 -9.72
CA ALA A 38 14.83 2.44 -10.70
C ALA A 38 13.86 2.50 -11.89
N VAL A 39 12.66 3.05 -11.68
CA VAL A 39 11.66 3.27 -12.74
C VAL A 39 11.60 4.72 -13.24
N GLY A 40 12.59 5.55 -12.86
CA GLY A 40 12.66 6.97 -13.20
C GLY A 40 11.99 7.91 -12.19
N GLY A 41 11.70 7.46 -10.97
CA GLY A 41 11.03 8.25 -9.94
C GLY A 41 9.54 8.43 -10.23
N ILE A 42 9.02 9.65 -10.02
CA ILE A 42 7.65 10.01 -10.41
C ILE A 42 7.60 10.10 -11.93
N ASN A 43 7.20 9.00 -12.55
CA ASN A 43 7.24 8.82 -14.01
C ASN A 43 5.84 8.51 -14.58
N PRO A 44 5.05 9.53 -14.96
CA PRO A 44 3.71 9.34 -15.53
C PRO A 44 3.69 8.45 -16.77
N SER A 45 4.69 8.56 -17.66
CA SER A 45 4.76 7.74 -18.87
C SER A 45 4.92 6.25 -18.56
N ALA A 46 5.72 5.90 -17.54
CA ALA A 46 5.86 4.52 -17.11
C ALA A 46 4.56 3.99 -16.46
N VAL A 47 3.86 4.84 -15.70
CA VAL A 47 2.54 4.51 -15.12
C VAL A 47 1.52 4.24 -16.23
N GLU A 48 1.43 5.11 -17.23
CA GLU A 48 0.52 4.93 -18.35
C GLU A 48 0.84 3.67 -19.15
N SER A 49 2.11 3.42 -19.42
CA SER A 49 2.56 2.20 -20.10
C SER A 49 2.13 0.94 -19.35
N MET A 50 2.35 0.89 -18.04
CA MET A 50 1.92 -0.24 -17.20
C MET A 50 0.39 -0.39 -17.16
N ALA A 51 -0.35 0.72 -17.03
CA ALA A 51 -1.81 0.71 -16.96
C ALA A 51 -2.48 0.22 -18.25
N ARG A 52 -1.82 0.39 -19.38
CA ARG A 52 -2.28 -0.08 -20.71
C ARG A 52 -1.91 -1.53 -21.01
N PHE A 53 -1.21 -2.19 -20.09
CA PHE A 53 -0.90 -3.61 -20.25
C PHE A 53 -2.20 -4.42 -20.33
N GLU A 54 -2.38 -5.16 -21.41
CA GLU A 54 -3.62 -5.87 -21.71
C GLU A 54 -3.98 -6.88 -20.59
N GLY A 55 -5.26 -6.97 -20.24
CA GLY A 55 -5.75 -7.83 -19.17
C GLY A 55 -5.87 -7.16 -17.80
N GLY A 56 -5.39 -5.91 -17.64
CA GLY A 56 -5.53 -5.15 -16.40
C GLY A 56 -4.69 -5.70 -15.23
N TRP A 57 -3.60 -6.38 -15.52
CA TRP A 57 -2.72 -6.97 -14.50
C TRP A 57 -1.86 -5.95 -13.77
N GLY A 58 -1.58 -4.79 -14.38
CA GLY A 58 -0.96 -3.63 -13.75
C GLY A 58 -2.02 -2.84 -13.00
N LYS A 59 -2.21 -3.09 -11.70
CA LYS A 59 -3.33 -2.56 -10.92
C LYS A 59 -2.92 -1.56 -9.85
N VAL A 60 -1.70 -1.61 -9.35
CA VAL A 60 -1.29 -0.85 -8.18
C VAL A 60 -0.14 0.11 -8.50
N ILE A 61 -0.26 1.35 -8.06
CA ILE A 61 0.83 2.33 -8.04
C ILE A 61 1.16 2.64 -6.58
N TRP A 62 2.41 2.43 -6.22
CA TRP A 62 2.99 2.97 -4.97
C TRP A 62 3.76 4.24 -5.28
N LEU A 63 3.51 5.30 -4.56
CA LEU A 63 4.44 6.42 -4.49
C LEU A 63 5.80 5.92 -3.96
N PRO A 64 6.87 6.71 -4.02
CA PRO A 64 8.21 6.25 -3.65
C PRO A 64 8.23 5.56 -2.29
N THR A 65 8.96 4.45 -2.22
CA THR A 65 9.16 3.66 -1.00
C THR A 65 10.60 3.82 -0.51
N THR A 66 11.48 2.87 -0.81
CA THR A 66 12.87 2.93 -0.36
C THR A 66 13.56 4.23 -0.77
N ASP A 67 13.23 4.80 -1.91
CA ASP A 67 13.81 6.05 -2.40
C ASP A 67 13.00 7.31 -2.04
N ALA A 68 11.90 7.21 -1.29
CA ALA A 68 11.17 8.39 -0.81
C ALA A 68 12.09 9.34 -0.03
N GLU A 69 11.94 10.65 -0.23
CA GLU A 69 12.71 11.66 0.53
C GLU A 69 12.56 11.43 2.04
N ASN A 70 11.33 11.19 2.51
CA ASN A 70 11.04 10.89 3.90
C ASN A 70 11.79 9.64 4.40
N GLN A 71 11.79 8.54 3.63
CA GLN A 71 12.52 7.32 3.96
C GLN A 71 14.02 7.58 4.11
N VAL A 72 14.61 8.30 3.16
CA VAL A 72 16.05 8.61 3.15
C VAL A 72 16.42 9.49 4.34
N ARG A 73 15.58 10.48 4.67
CA ARG A 73 15.79 11.38 5.82
C ARG A 73 15.68 10.65 7.16
N VAL A 74 14.62 9.85 7.34
CA VAL A 74 14.40 9.09 8.60
C VAL A 74 15.50 8.07 8.84
N SER A 75 15.97 7.39 7.77
CA SER A 75 17.08 6.44 7.87
C SER A 75 18.46 7.11 7.97
N LYS A 76 18.53 8.45 7.88
CA LYS A 76 19.79 9.22 7.86
C LYS A 76 20.77 8.77 6.77
N ALA A 77 20.27 8.21 5.68
CA ALA A 77 21.08 7.74 4.57
C ALA A 77 21.55 8.92 3.70
N SER A 78 22.79 8.85 3.23
CA SER A 78 23.35 9.81 2.26
C SER A 78 23.25 9.24 0.86
N ARG A 79 22.07 9.34 0.24
CA ARG A 79 21.80 8.87 -1.13
C ARG A 79 20.72 9.68 -1.81
N PRO A 80 20.67 9.67 -3.14
CA PRO A 80 19.60 10.33 -3.88
C PRO A 80 18.21 9.80 -3.52
N PHE A 81 17.21 10.67 -3.58
CA PHE A 81 15.83 10.36 -3.24
C PHE A 81 14.85 10.93 -4.27
N VAL A 82 13.60 10.52 -4.15
CA VAL A 82 12.48 10.98 -4.96
C VAL A 82 11.54 11.81 -4.07
N ARG A 83 11.22 13.02 -4.50
CA ARG A 83 10.26 13.91 -3.84
C ARG A 83 8.87 13.70 -4.41
N VAL A 84 7.86 13.92 -3.57
CA VAL A 84 6.47 14.03 -3.99
C VAL A 84 5.92 15.45 -3.78
N THR A 85 6.60 16.24 -2.94
CA THR A 85 6.21 17.63 -2.64
C THR A 85 7.37 18.59 -2.79
N LYS A 86 7.03 19.87 -3.02
CA LYS A 86 7.92 21.01 -2.91
C LYS A 86 7.12 22.19 -2.32
N ASP A 87 7.68 22.87 -1.33
CA ASP A 87 7.08 24.03 -0.68
C ASP A 87 5.62 23.74 -0.20
N GLY A 88 5.39 22.55 0.36
CA GLY A 88 4.10 22.11 0.88
C GLY A 88 3.04 21.77 -0.18
N LYS A 89 3.40 21.70 -1.45
CA LYS A 89 2.51 21.34 -2.57
C LYS A 89 3.00 20.09 -3.28
N LEU A 90 2.07 19.30 -3.81
CA LEU A 90 2.41 18.16 -4.68
C LEU A 90 3.11 18.65 -5.94
N LEU A 91 4.11 17.89 -6.38
CA LEU A 91 4.76 18.13 -7.66
C LEU A 91 3.80 17.91 -8.83
N PRO A 92 3.94 18.64 -9.94
CA PRO A 92 3.10 18.44 -11.13
C PRO A 92 3.05 16.99 -11.61
N GLU A 93 4.17 16.30 -11.62
CA GLU A 93 4.29 14.91 -12.05
C GLU A 93 3.51 13.95 -11.12
N VAL A 94 3.44 14.26 -9.82
CA VAL A 94 2.59 13.50 -8.89
C VAL A 94 1.12 13.70 -9.24
N THR A 95 0.71 14.93 -9.49
CA THR A 95 -0.67 15.23 -9.90
C THR A 95 -1.03 14.50 -11.20
N GLU A 96 -0.11 14.44 -12.16
CA GLU A 96 -0.31 13.70 -13.41
C GLU A 96 -0.47 12.18 -13.15
N VAL A 97 0.34 11.59 -12.26
CA VAL A 97 0.17 10.18 -11.82
C VAL A 97 -1.21 9.97 -11.19
N LEU A 98 -1.71 10.89 -10.36
CA LEU A 98 -3.05 10.79 -9.78
C LEU A 98 -4.16 10.84 -10.85
N VAL A 99 -4.02 11.69 -11.86
CA VAL A 99 -4.94 11.73 -13.01
C VAL A 99 -4.94 10.41 -13.76
N LEU A 100 -3.78 9.82 -14.00
CA LEU A 100 -3.67 8.50 -14.64
C LEU A 100 -4.26 7.39 -13.75
N ALA A 101 -4.04 7.44 -12.44
CA ALA A 101 -4.65 6.50 -11.50
C ALA A 101 -6.18 6.56 -11.54
N ALA A 102 -6.76 7.75 -11.62
CA ALA A 102 -8.20 7.93 -11.81
C ALA A 102 -8.69 7.39 -13.17
N LYS A 103 -7.99 7.77 -14.27
CA LYS A 103 -8.32 7.38 -15.65
C LYS A 103 -8.33 5.86 -15.85
N TYR A 104 -7.33 5.18 -15.31
CA TYR A 104 -7.14 3.73 -15.50
C TYR A 104 -7.63 2.89 -14.31
N HIS A 105 -8.33 3.49 -13.36
CA HIS A 105 -8.85 2.81 -12.16
C HIS A 105 -7.79 2.02 -11.38
N LEU A 106 -6.61 2.63 -11.23
CA LEU A 106 -5.52 2.04 -10.46
C LEU A 106 -5.76 2.26 -8.97
N LEU A 107 -5.36 1.28 -8.16
CA LEU A 107 -5.19 1.46 -6.73
C LEU A 107 -3.95 2.32 -6.48
N LEU A 108 -4.12 3.40 -5.73
CA LEU A 108 -3.01 4.25 -5.31
C LEU A 108 -2.61 3.91 -3.87
N GLU A 109 -1.34 3.63 -3.67
CA GLU A 109 -0.73 3.49 -2.35
C GLU A 109 0.31 4.59 -2.09
N THR A 110 0.34 5.11 -0.86
CA THR A 110 1.16 6.30 -0.54
C THR A 110 2.65 6.01 -0.40
N GLY A 111 3.06 4.74 -0.35
CA GLY A 111 4.48 4.40 -0.17
C GLY A 111 5.06 4.88 1.16
N HIS A 112 6.31 5.34 1.15
CA HIS A 112 7.04 5.79 2.34
C HIS A 112 7.13 7.32 2.47
N VAL A 113 6.21 8.05 1.88
CA VAL A 113 6.14 9.51 2.04
C VAL A 113 5.76 9.86 3.48
N SER A 114 5.94 11.09 3.92
CA SER A 114 5.61 11.48 5.30
C SER A 114 4.10 11.43 5.58
N ALA A 115 3.71 11.42 6.84
CA ALA A 115 2.30 11.44 7.23
C ALA A 115 1.56 12.66 6.68
N GLU A 116 2.21 13.81 6.65
CA GLU A 116 1.68 15.06 6.08
C GLU A 116 1.50 14.95 4.57
N GLU A 117 2.50 14.39 3.88
CA GLU A 117 2.43 14.15 2.43
C GLU A 117 1.35 13.12 2.09
N CYS A 118 1.17 12.07 2.91
CA CYS A 118 0.07 11.12 2.75
C CYS A 118 -1.29 11.85 2.75
N LEU A 119 -1.52 12.75 3.68
CA LEU A 119 -2.78 13.51 3.76
C LEU A 119 -2.98 14.43 2.54
N LEU A 120 -1.92 15.07 2.06
CA LEU A 120 -1.98 15.87 0.82
C LEU A 120 -2.33 14.99 -0.39
N VAL A 121 -1.68 13.83 -0.52
CA VAL A 121 -1.91 12.87 -1.61
C VAL A 121 -3.33 12.33 -1.56
N VAL A 122 -3.82 11.90 -0.39
CA VAL A 122 -5.19 11.37 -0.21
C VAL A 122 -6.21 12.42 -0.67
N ARG A 123 -6.09 13.65 -0.18
CA ARG A 123 -7.01 14.74 -0.52
C ARG A 123 -7.03 15.02 -2.02
N GLU A 124 -5.86 15.16 -2.63
CA GLU A 124 -5.76 15.47 -4.05
C GLU A 124 -6.22 14.29 -4.93
N ALA A 125 -5.87 13.06 -4.56
CA ALA A 125 -6.32 11.85 -5.25
C ALA A 125 -7.85 11.76 -5.26
N ARG A 126 -8.50 12.02 -4.12
CA ARG A 126 -9.97 12.04 -4.03
C ARG A 126 -10.58 13.16 -4.86
N ARG A 127 -9.99 14.35 -4.85
CA ARG A 127 -10.42 15.48 -5.69
C ARG A 127 -10.36 15.16 -7.18
N LEU A 128 -9.33 14.42 -7.60
CA LEU A 128 -9.12 14.00 -9.00
C LEU A 128 -9.89 12.74 -9.39
N GLY A 129 -10.67 12.13 -8.48
CA GLY A 129 -11.52 10.98 -8.77
C GLY A 129 -10.82 9.63 -8.67
N VAL A 130 -9.65 9.52 -8.03
CA VAL A 130 -9.03 8.22 -7.73
C VAL A 130 -9.97 7.46 -6.80
N ARG A 131 -10.40 6.27 -7.24
CA ARG A 131 -11.43 5.48 -6.54
C ARG A 131 -10.94 4.92 -5.21
N HIS A 132 -9.73 4.38 -5.21
CA HIS A 132 -9.16 3.68 -4.06
C HIS A 132 -7.77 4.21 -3.73
N VAL A 133 -7.62 4.68 -2.51
CA VAL A 133 -6.34 5.14 -1.95
C VAL A 133 -6.09 4.38 -0.67
N VAL A 134 -4.88 3.82 -0.54
CA VAL A 134 -4.44 3.12 0.67
C VAL A 134 -3.20 3.83 1.21
N VAL A 135 -3.23 4.13 2.50
CA VAL A 135 -2.02 4.58 3.20
C VAL A 135 -1.19 3.35 3.53
N THR A 136 -0.07 3.22 2.84
CA THR A 136 0.86 2.10 2.98
C THR A 136 1.40 2.04 4.41
N HIS A 137 1.28 0.90 5.07
CA HIS A 137 1.71 0.58 6.44
C HIS A 137 1.74 1.79 7.40
N ALA A 138 0.57 2.42 7.58
CA ALA A 138 0.37 3.74 8.18
C ALA A 138 1.10 4.00 9.51
N MET A 139 1.29 2.98 10.35
CA MET A 139 1.94 3.09 11.67
C MET A 139 3.45 2.87 11.64
N VAL A 140 3.97 2.32 10.55
CA VAL A 140 5.38 1.90 10.48
C VAL A 140 6.27 3.07 10.05
N PRO A 141 7.44 3.30 10.69
CA PRO A 141 8.42 4.21 10.13
C PRO A 141 8.78 3.81 8.68
N PRO A 142 8.96 4.78 7.79
CA PRO A 142 9.08 6.23 8.03
C PRO A 142 7.75 7.00 8.03
N VAL A 143 6.61 6.37 7.74
CA VAL A 143 5.29 7.03 7.67
C VAL A 143 4.81 7.45 9.05
N ALA A 144 4.74 6.50 9.99
CA ALA A 144 4.48 6.70 11.42
C ALA A 144 3.33 7.68 11.74
N MET A 145 2.19 7.52 11.09
CA MET A 145 1.01 8.35 11.35
C MET A 145 0.56 8.27 12.81
N THR A 146 0.20 9.40 13.38
CA THR A 146 -0.56 9.47 14.62
C THR A 146 -2.00 8.99 14.42
N LEU A 147 -2.68 8.59 15.50
CA LEU A 147 -4.11 8.23 15.44
C LEU A 147 -4.98 9.37 14.88
N ALA A 148 -4.64 10.62 15.16
CA ALA A 148 -5.36 11.79 14.62
C ALA A 148 -5.21 11.89 13.10
N GLN A 149 -4.00 11.66 12.57
CA GLN A 149 -3.72 11.66 11.13
C GLN A 149 -4.41 10.47 10.44
N MET A 150 -4.35 9.26 11.04
CA MET A 150 -5.07 8.10 10.52
C MET A 150 -6.59 8.34 10.41
N ARG A 151 -7.20 8.90 11.47
CA ARG A 151 -8.63 9.29 11.44
C ARG A 151 -8.92 10.32 10.35
N THR A 152 -8.00 11.24 10.11
CA THR A 152 -8.15 12.23 9.03
C THR A 152 -8.09 11.58 7.67
N ALA A 153 -7.10 10.71 7.42
CA ALA A 153 -6.98 9.96 6.16
C ALA A 153 -8.26 9.15 5.87
N VAL A 154 -8.80 8.46 6.89
CA VAL A 154 -10.03 7.69 6.75
C VAL A 154 -11.25 8.58 6.44
N ARG A 155 -11.40 9.73 7.11
CA ARG A 155 -12.48 10.68 6.79
C ARG A 155 -12.36 11.23 5.36
N GLU A 156 -11.16 11.36 4.85
CA GLU A 156 -10.88 11.78 3.47
C GLU A 156 -11.02 10.61 2.46
N GLY A 157 -11.38 9.41 2.92
CA GLY A 157 -11.75 8.25 2.09
C GLY A 157 -10.60 7.30 1.76
N ALA A 158 -9.47 7.35 2.48
CA ALA A 158 -8.43 6.36 2.36
C ALA A 158 -8.69 5.14 3.27
N LEU A 159 -8.15 3.98 2.87
CA LEU A 159 -7.96 2.84 3.75
C LEU A 159 -6.54 2.86 4.32
N LEU A 160 -6.35 2.21 5.46
CA LEU A 160 -5.07 2.12 6.15
C LEU A 160 -4.55 0.68 6.08
N GLU A 161 -3.33 0.51 5.62
CA GLU A 161 -2.69 -0.80 5.57
C GLU A 161 -1.93 -1.08 6.87
N PHE A 162 -2.12 -2.30 7.39
CA PHE A 162 -1.39 -2.89 8.52
C PHE A 162 -0.70 -4.15 8.05
N VAL A 163 0.61 -4.24 8.26
CA VAL A 163 1.45 -5.30 7.69
C VAL A 163 2.10 -6.17 8.77
N TYR A 164 2.06 -7.49 8.58
CA TYR A 164 2.66 -8.43 9.54
C TYR A 164 4.17 -8.30 9.61
N GLY A 165 4.84 -8.09 8.48
CA GLY A 165 6.29 -7.95 8.40
C GLY A 165 6.86 -6.88 9.34
N ALA A 166 6.10 -5.82 9.61
CA ALA A 166 6.51 -4.76 10.52
C ALA A 166 6.53 -5.19 12.00
N LEU A 167 5.87 -6.27 12.37
CA LEU A 167 5.94 -6.84 13.72
C LEU A 167 7.21 -7.70 13.91
N LEU A 168 7.93 -7.98 12.82
CA LEU A 168 9.12 -8.82 12.80
C LEU A 168 10.40 -7.98 12.75
N GLY A 169 10.85 -7.47 13.88
CA GLY A 169 12.18 -6.87 13.97
C GLY A 169 12.29 -5.36 13.80
N GLN A 170 11.20 -4.60 13.89
CA GLN A 170 11.25 -3.13 13.94
C GLN A 170 11.98 -2.62 15.20
N LYS A 171 12.66 -1.48 15.07
CA LYS A 171 13.29 -0.78 16.20
C LYS A 171 12.84 0.68 16.22
N PRO A 172 12.11 1.15 17.26
CA PRO A 172 11.58 0.39 18.39
C PRO A 172 10.58 -0.68 17.96
N PRO A 173 10.38 -1.75 18.74
CA PRO A 173 9.46 -2.81 18.39
C PRO A 173 8.01 -2.28 18.31
N LEU A 174 7.31 -2.68 17.26
CA LEU A 174 5.88 -2.47 17.12
C LEU A 174 5.16 -3.73 17.63
N HIS A 175 4.18 -3.55 18.51
CA HIS A 175 3.45 -4.66 19.11
C HIS A 175 2.06 -4.80 18.50
N ILE A 176 1.53 -6.01 18.50
CA ILE A 176 0.18 -6.29 17.99
C ILE A 176 -0.89 -5.45 18.72
N ALA A 177 -0.71 -5.17 20.00
CA ALA A 177 -1.59 -4.30 20.79
C ALA A 177 -1.64 -2.86 20.26
N ASP A 178 -0.56 -2.35 19.65
CA ASP A 178 -0.54 -1.02 19.02
C ASP A 178 -1.42 -1.01 17.76
N TYR A 179 -1.33 -2.06 16.94
CA TYR A 179 -2.21 -2.26 15.81
C TYR A 179 -3.66 -2.39 16.25
N ALA A 180 -3.93 -3.22 17.24
CA ALA A 180 -5.27 -3.42 17.81
C ALA A 180 -5.90 -2.10 18.26
N ARG A 181 -5.14 -1.27 18.98
CA ARG A 181 -5.58 0.07 19.40
C ARG A 181 -5.90 0.98 18.22
N ALA A 182 -5.04 0.99 17.21
CA ALA A 182 -5.23 1.83 16.03
C ALA A 182 -6.44 1.38 15.19
N ILE A 183 -6.56 0.07 14.93
CA ILE A 183 -7.68 -0.50 14.17
C ILE A 183 -9.01 -0.22 14.87
N ARG A 184 -9.10 -0.38 16.21
CA ARG A 184 -10.30 -0.01 16.97
C ARG A 184 -10.62 1.48 16.86
N ALA A 185 -9.59 2.34 16.83
CA ALA A 185 -9.77 3.80 16.78
C ALA A 185 -10.30 4.31 15.43
N VAL A 186 -10.06 3.58 14.34
CA VAL A 186 -10.48 3.94 12.96
C VAL A 186 -11.59 3.04 12.43
N GLY A 187 -11.76 1.86 13.02
CA GLY A 187 -12.72 0.83 12.64
C GLY A 187 -12.19 -0.15 11.57
N PRO A 188 -12.51 -1.47 11.70
CA PRO A 188 -12.04 -2.52 10.77
C PRO A 188 -12.38 -2.24 9.31
N LYS A 189 -13.53 -1.59 9.02
CA LYS A 189 -13.95 -1.22 7.67
C LYS A 189 -13.01 -0.24 6.95
N ALA A 190 -12.15 0.44 7.70
CA ALA A 190 -11.16 1.35 7.16
C ALA A 190 -9.75 0.74 7.04
N CYS A 191 -9.59 -0.56 7.31
CA CYS A 191 -8.29 -1.21 7.42
C CYS A 191 -8.11 -2.33 6.39
N ILE A 192 -6.86 -2.54 5.96
CA ILE A 192 -6.42 -3.70 5.17
C ILE A 192 -5.30 -4.39 5.94
N LEU A 193 -5.35 -5.73 6.02
CA LEU A 193 -4.27 -6.56 6.54
C LEU A 193 -3.48 -7.12 5.36
N ALA A 194 -2.16 -6.91 5.38
CA ALA A 194 -1.24 -7.42 4.37
C ALA A 194 -0.03 -8.12 5.02
N SER A 195 0.73 -8.84 4.23
CA SER A 195 1.87 -9.61 4.75
C SER A 195 3.17 -8.81 4.81
N ASP A 196 3.56 -8.19 3.72
CA ASP A 196 4.85 -7.51 3.53
C ASP A 196 6.05 -8.37 3.99
N LEU A 197 6.07 -9.66 3.57
CA LEU A 197 6.99 -10.69 4.06
C LEU A 197 8.04 -11.15 3.02
N GLY A 198 8.22 -10.42 1.95
CA GLY A 198 9.13 -10.81 0.85
C GLY A 198 10.63 -10.77 1.18
N GLN A 199 11.03 -10.39 2.40
CA GLN A 199 12.43 -10.26 2.79
C GLN A 199 13.01 -11.61 3.25
N PRO A 200 14.30 -11.88 2.97
CA PRO A 200 14.95 -13.11 3.43
C PRO A 200 14.85 -13.29 4.95
N GLY A 201 14.59 -14.51 5.39
CA GLY A 201 14.47 -14.85 6.82
C GLY A 201 13.07 -14.66 7.41
N ASN A 202 12.15 -14.01 6.71
CA ASN A 202 10.76 -13.92 7.13
C ASN A 202 9.99 -15.23 6.85
N PRO A 203 8.90 -15.51 7.58
CA PRO A 203 8.04 -16.65 7.28
C PRO A 203 7.41 -16.51 5.89
N LEU A 204 6.96 -17.63 5.31
CA LEU A 204 6.18 -17.61 4.09
C LEU A 204 4.87 -16.84 4.29
N HIS A 205 4.42 -16.15 3.24
CA HIS A 205 3.25 -15.25 3.30
C HIS A 205 1.99 -15.89 3.93
N PRO A 206 1.59 -17.14 3.58
CA PRO A 206 0.42 -17.76 4.21
C PRO A 206 0.59 -17.95 5.72
N ALA A 207 1.72 -18.52 6.15
CA ALA A 207 2.01 -18.75 7.56
C ALA A 207 2.08 -17.43 8.37
N GLY A 208 2.67 -16.39 7.77
CA GLY A 208 2.70 -15.06 8.40
C GLY A 208 1.33 -14.42 8.52
N LEU A 209 0.47 -14.56 7.50
CA LEU A 209 -0.91 -14.05 7.58
C LEU A 209 -1.74 -14.82 8.63
N GLU A 210 -1.61 -16.14 8.73
CA GLU A 210 -2.26 -16.94 9.78
C GLU A 210 -1.82 -16.45 11.16
N ALA A 211 -0.52 -16.32 11.40
CA ALA A 211 0.01 -15.80 12.65
C ALA A 211 -0.51 -14.38 12.98
N PHE A 212 -0.65 -13.53 11.95
CA PHE A 212 -1.21 -12.19 12.10
C PHE A 212 -2.69 -12.22 12.53
N PHE A 213 -3.50 -13.06 11.88
CA PHE A 213 -4.91 -13.21 12.23
C PHE A 213 -5.09 -13.78 13.63
N ASP A 214 -4.31 -14.79 14.01
CA ASP A 214 -4.31 -15.35 15.36
C ASP A 214 -3.93 -14.31 16.42
N ALA A 215 -2.93 -13.49 16.14
CA ALA A 215 -2.53 -12.42 17.04
C ALA A 215 -3.64 -11.37 17.24
N LEU A 216 -4.30 -10.95 16.16
CA LEU A 216 -5.44 -10.01 16.23
C LEU A 216 -6.66 -10.65 16.93
N SER A 217 -6.93 -11.94 16.70
CA SER A 217 -7.98 -12.67 17.41
C SER A 217 -7.76 -12.67 18.93
N LYS A 218 -6.51 -12.88 19.37
CA LYS A 218 -6.13 -12.78 20.80
C LYS A 218 -6.32 -11.38 21.37
N GLU A 219 -6.20 -10.36 20.53
CA GLU A 219 -6.55 -8.97 20.87
C GLU A 219 -8.07 -8.71 20.85
N GLY A 220 -8.91 -9.71 20.56
CA GLY A 220 -10.36 -9.63 20.62
C GLY A 220 -11.05 -9.18 19.33
N PHE A 221 -10.37 -9.20 18.17
CA PHE A 221 -11.05 -9.03 16.88
C PHE A 221 -11.83 -10.29 16.52
N THR A 222 -13.05 -10.09 16.04
CA THR A 222 -13.92 -11.19 15.60
C THR A 222 -13.51 -11.71 14.23
N GLN A 223 -13.95 -12.93 13.89
CA GLN A 223 -13.76 -13.48 12.54
C GLN A 223 -14.33 -12.54 11.46
N ALA A 224 -15.47 -11.90 11.73
CA ALA A 224 -16.07 -10.94 10.81
C ALA A 224 -15.18 -9.69 10.59
N ASP A 225 -14.53 -9.18 11.65
CA ASP A 225 -13.58 -8.07 11.51
C ASP A 225 -12.38 -8.46 10.65
N LEU A 226 -11.82 -9.66 10.91
CA LEU A 226 -10.69 -10.17 10.13
C LEU A 226 -11.06 -10.38 8.66
N GLU A 227 -12.25 -10.89 8.37
CA GLU A 227 -12.75 -11.06 7.00
C GLU A 227 -12.94 -9.72 6.27
N VAL A 228 -13.46 -8.71 6.95
CA VAL A 228 -13.55 -7.37 6.38
C VAL A 228 -12.17 -6.86 5.98
N MET A 229 -11.20 -6.94 6.88
CA MET A 229 -9.86 -6.39 6.68
C MET A 229 -8.99 -7.20 5.70
N SER A 230 -9.18 -8.54 5.63
CA SER A 230 -8.31 -9.42 4.84
C SER A 230 -8.94 -9.94 3.54
N LYS A 231 -10.25 -9.80 3.38
CA LYS A 231 -10.99 -10.30 2.20
C LYS A 231 -11.81 -9.19 1.54
N THR A 232 -12.74 -8.57 2.28
CA THR A 232 -13.69 -7.61 1.70
C THR A 232 -13.00 -6.35 1.22
N ASN A 233 -12.22 -5.69 2.07
CA ASN A 233 -11.54 -4.45 1.71
C ASN A 233 -10.47 -4.66 0.62
N PRO A 234 -9.59 -5.68 0.67
CA PRO A 234 -8.68 -5.97 -0.44
C PRO A 234 -9.40 -6.27 -1.76
N ALA A 235 -10.50 -7.02 -1.72
CA ALA A 235 -11.30 -7.30 -2.91
C ALA A 235 -11.94 -6.03 -3.50
N LEU A 236 -12.40 -5.11 -2.64
CA LEU A 236 -12.96 -3.82 -3.04
C LEU A 236 -11.91 -2.97 -3.75
N VAL A 237 -10.73 -2.76 -3.16
CA VAL A 237 -9.71 -1.88 -3.73
C VAL A 237 -9.06 -2.44 -5.00
N LEU A 238 -9.07 -3.76 -5.16
CA LEU A 238 -8.63 -4.44 -6.38
C LEU A 238 -9.77 -4.59 -7.42
N GLU A 239 -10.99 -4.15 -7.08
CA GLU A 239 -12.18 -4.27 -7.92
C GLU A 239 -12.43 -5.73 -8.37
N LEU A 240 -12.23 -6.69 -7.47
CA LEU A 240 -12.48 -8.10 -7.76
C LEU A 240 -13.98 -8.32 -7.92
N ARG A 241 -14.40 -8.93 -9.04
CA ARG A 241 -15.81 -9.30 -9.26
C ARG A 241 -16.27 -10.25 -8.15
N ALA A 242 -17.52 -10.11 -7.71
CA ALA A 242 -18.16 -11.13 -6.88
C ALA A 242 -18.12 -12.49 -7.61
N ARG A 243 -17.77 -13.55 -6.88
CA ARG A 243 -17.89 -14.92 -7.37
C ARG A 243 -19.24 -15.47 -7.00
#